data_8e70f8fa67e8c0716f6e85c38bfc6e5d
#
_entry.id   8e70f8fa67e8c0716f6e85c38bfc6e5d
#
_cell.length_a   1.000
_cell.length_b   1.000
_cell.length_c   1.000
_cell.angle_alpha   90.00
_cell.angle_beta   90.00
_cell.angle_gamma   90.00
#
_symmetry.space_group_name_H-M   'P 1'
#
loop_
_entity.id
_entity.type
_entity.pdbx_description
1 polymer ?
#
loop_
_entity_poly.entity_id
_entity_poly.type
_entity_poly.pdbx_seq_one_letter_code
_entity_poly.pdbx_strand_id
1 'polypeptide(L)'
;MTEYLLTMQIHKEKKQYASFMVQISPFLYELFVTYAKMNLKIPLLNYREKVAGRRILRRQTLLQKPQGPELIAYLDHVWPQSFYDSELSFILLYQVFCFAEQFDGAKDAEKHHEFMTDPLMNSANPYMDKLRKLRNNTAHEIINVTEETIQKRTGLTPDDIMTSFWHLLSVLYGSPVNRQRMAYKRLNQWIGESLLTNL
;
A
#
# COMPACT_ATOMS: atom_id res chain seq x y z
N MET A 1 3.08 6.58 -9.98
CA MET A 1 3.21 5.29 -9.24
C MET A 1 4.18 4.30 -9.88
N THR A 2 4.13 4.08 -11.18
CA THR A 2 5.08 3.16 -11.85
C THR A 2 6.55 3.54 -11.60
N GLU A 3 6.89 4.82 -11.62
CA GLU A 3 8.25 5.31 -11.32
C GLU A 3 8.69 4.94 -9.90
N TYR A 4 7.78 4.98 -8.92
CA TYR A 4 8.07 4.51 -7.56
C TYR A 4 8.47 3.04 -7.54
N LEU A 5 7.70 2.18 -8.23
CA LEU A 5 8.01 0.76 -8.29
C LEU A 5 9.34 0.48 -9.01
N LEU A 6 9.63 1.21 -10.08
CA LEU A 6 10.91 1.08 -10.78
C LEU A 6 12.07 1.49 -9.88
N THR A 7 11.94 2.58 -9.12
CA THR A 7 12.96 3.01 -8.16
C THR A 7 13.14 1.98 -7.03
N MET A 8 12.04 1.43 -6.51
CA MET A 8 12.11 0.36 -5.52
C MET A 8 12.77 -0.90 -6.07
N GLN A 9 12.49 -1.26 -7.33
CA GLN A 9 13.14 -2.37 -8.02
C GLN A 9 14.67 -2.16 -8.11
N ILE A 10 15.11 -0.96 -8.48
CA ILE A 10 16.54 -0.60 -8.53
C ILE A 10 17.18 -0.74 -7.14
N HIS A 11 16.54 -0.24 -6.08
CA HIS A 11 17.07 -0.38 -4.72
C HIS A 11 17.17 -1.85 -4.31
N LYS A 12 16.18 -2.67 -4.64
CA LYS A 12 16.21 -4.11 -4.39
C LYS A 12 17.38 -4.78 -5.10
N GLU A 13 17.53 -4.54 -6.40
CA GLU A 13 18.62 -5.13 -7.22
C GLU A 13 20.01 -4.73 -6.73
N LYS A 14 20.15 -3.47 -6.25
CA LYS A 14 21.38 -2.97 -5.62
C LYS A 14 21.56 -3.38 -4.16
N LYS A 15 20.64 -4.20 -3.62
CA LYS A 15 20.62 -4.61 -2.20
C LYS A 15 20.57 -3.43 -1.20
N GLN A 16 20.01 -2.30 -1.64
CA GLN A 16 19.80 -1.09 -0.82
C GLN A 16 18.47 -1.19 -0.06
N TYR A 17 18.37 -2.19 0.81
CA TYR A 17 17.10 -2.56 1.43
C TYR A 17 16.52 -1.50 2.37
N ALA A 18 17.34 -0.68 3.02
CA ALA A 18 16.84 0.43 3.81
C ALA A 18 16.08 1.45 2.93
N SER A 19 16.66 1.84 1.78
CA SER A 19 16.03 2.73 0.81
C SER A 19 14.76 2.10 0.21
N PHE A 20 14.80 0.80 -0.08
CA PHE A 20 13.64 0.04 -0.51
C PHE A 20 12.49 0.11 0.51
N MET A 21 12.77 -0.17 1.80
CA MET A 21 11.76 -0.17 2.86
C MET A 21 11.15 1.19 3.12
N VAL A 22 11.93 2.26 3.08
CA VAL A 22 11.42 3.63 3.32
C VAL A 22 10.41 4.06 2.26
N GLN A 23 10.53 3.57 1.02
CA GLN A 23 9.62 3.91 -0.07
C GLN A 23 8.27 3.17 -0.02
N ILE A 24 8.14 2.12 0.77
CA ILE A 24 6.89 1.32 0.87
C ILE A 24 5.71 2.20 1.30
N SER A 25 5.86 2.99 2.36
CA SER A 25 4.73 3.77 2.87
C SER A 25 4.23 4.86 1.92
N PRO A 26 5.08 5.67 1.28
CA PRO A 26 4.64 6.62 0.26
C PRO A 26 3.93 5.92 -0.91
N PHE A 27 4.49 4.81 -1.40
CA PHE A 27 3.88 4.05 -2.48
C PHE A 27 2.50 3.50 -2.11
N LEU A 28 2.37 2.81 -0.97
CA LEU A 28 1.10 2.27 -0.50
C LEU A 28 0.07 3.38 -0.26
N TYR A 29 0.49 4.51 0.29
CA TYR A 29 -0.41 5.64 0.51
C TYR A 29 -0.99 6.15 -0.82
N GLU A 30 -0.16 6.41 -1.82
CA GLU A 30 -0.61 6.89 -3.14
C GLU A 30 -1.49 5.85 -3.86
N LEU A 31 -1.10 4.57 -3.81
CA LEU A 31 -1.87 3.47 -4.36
C LEU A 31 -3.27 3.42 -3.72
N PHE A 32 -3.33 3.44 -2.40
CA PHE A 32 -4.57 3.30 -1.65
C PHE A 32 -5.46 4.54 -1.77
N VAL A 33 -4.90 5.74 -1.77
CA VAL A 33 -5.65 6.97 -2.05
C VAL A 33 -6.28 6.92 -3.43
N THR A 34 -5.52 6.48 -4.43
CA THR A 34 -6.02 6.37 -5.81
C THR A 34 -7.11 5.30 -5.92
N TYR A 35 -6.88 4.14 -5.32
CA TYR A 35 -7.85 3.06 -5.27
C TYR A 35 -9.15 3.51 -4.58
N ALA A 36 -9.05 4.18 -3.42
CA ALA A 36 -10.21 4.69 -2.69
C ALA A 36 -11.06 5.67 -3.52
N LYS A 37 -10.42 6.57 -4.26
CA LYS A 37 -11.13 7.50 -5.18
C LYS A 37 -11.91 6.76 -6.26
N MET A 38 -11.30 5.73 -6.83
CA MET A 38 -11.86 5.01 -7.97
C MET A 38 -12.95 4.04 -7.55
N ASN A 39 -12.76 3.30 -6.48
CA ASN A 39 -13.56 2.12 -6.18
C ASN A 39 -14.36 2.15 -4.87
N LEU A 40 -14.12 3.04 -3.92
CA LEU A 40 -14.95 3.09 -2.71
C LEU A 40 -16.25 3.87 -2.94
N LYS A 41 -17.36 3.34 -2.39
CA LYS A 41 -18.65 4.05 -2.29
C LYS A 41 -18.59 5.19 -1.29
N ILE A 42 -17.79 5.03 -0.23
CA ILE A 42 -17.57 6.07 0.79
C ILE A 42 -16.54 7.08 0.25
N PRO A 43 -16.91 8.33 0.00
CA PRO A 43 -15.98 9.36 -0.47
C PRO A 43 -15.11 9.90 0.67
N LEU A 44 -14.37 9.02 1.32
CA LEU A 44 -13.61 9.27 2.56
C LEU A 44 -12.67 10.48 2.45
N LEU A 45 -12.11 10.70 1.26
CA LEU A 45 -11.21 11.82 1.00
C LEU A 45 -11.90 13.18 1.08
N ASN A 46 -13.22 13.21 0.83
CA ASN A 46 -14.04 14.42 0.92
C ASN A 46 -14.49 14.71 2.36
N TYR A 47 -14.36 13.73 3.26
CA TYR A 47 -14.79 13.87 4.66
C TYR A 47 -13.70 14.43 5.57
N ARG A 48 -12.54 14.75 5.01
CA ARG A 48 -11.42 15.33 5.75
C ARG A 48 -11.66 16.83 5.99
N GLU A 49 -11.42 17.26 7.21
CA GLU A 49 -11.43 18.65 7.60
C GLU A 49 -10.01 19.23 7.65
N LYS A 50 -9.86 20.53 7.38
CA LYS A 50 -8.60 21.22 7.56
C LYS A 50 -8.49 21.73 8.99
N VAL A 51 -7.61 21.15 9.78
CA VAL A 51 -7.36 21.52 11.17
C VAL A 51 -5.87 21.85 11.33
N ALA A 52 -5.55 23.05 11.75
CA ALA A 52 -4.17 23.53 11.91
C ALA A 52 -3.26 23.27 10.67
N GLY A 53 -3.81 23.47 9.49
CA GLY A 53 -3.08 23.24 8.21
C GLY A 53 -3.08 21.79 7.71
N ARG A 54 -3.47 20.82 8.53
CA ARG A 54 -3.52 19.40 8.19
C ARG A 54 -4.91 18.95 7.77
N ARG A 55 -5.01 17.93 6.92
CA ARG A 55 -6.28 17.30 6.54
C ARG A 55 -6.54 16.10 7.42
N ILE A 56 -7.46 16.24 8.35
CA ILE A 56 -7.79 15.23 9.38
C ILE A 56 -9.16 14.65 9.09
N LEU A 57 -9.27 13.34 9.24
CA LEU A 57 -10.54 12.63 9.30
C LEU A 57 -11.02 12.63 10.74
N ARG A 58 -12.14 13.32 11.01
CA ARG A 58 -12.69 13.46 12.36
C ARG A 58 -13.79 12.44 12.62
N ARG A 59 -13.73 11.82 13.78
CA ARG A 59 -14.75 10.87 14.25
C ARG A 59 -16.16 11.47 14.18
N GLN A 60 -16.34 12.67 14.71
CA GLN A 60 -17.64 13.35 14.73
C GLN A 60 -18.17 13.63 13.32
N THR A 61 -17.31 14.03 12.40
CA THR A 61 -17.69 14.24 11.01
C THR A 61 -18.09 12.94 10.33
N LEU A 62 -17.37 11.85 10.57
CA LEU A 62 -17.72 10.54 10.04
C LEU A 62 -19.08 10.06 10.51
N LEU A 63 -19.39 10.21 11.81
CA LEU A 63 -20.69 9.80 12.38
C LEU A 63 -21.90 10.48 11.70
N GLN A 64 -21.69 11.64 11.08
CA GLN A 64 -22.73 12.39 10.38
C GLN A 64 -22.84 12.02 8.88
N LYS A 65 -22.00 11.11 8.38
CA LYS A 65 -21.94 10.75 6.96
C LYS A 65 -22.60 9.39 6.72
N PRO A 66 -23.13 9.15 5.50
CA PRO A 66 -23.63 7.83 5.12
C PRO A 66 -22.56 6.74 5.37
N GLN A 67 -22.96 5.63 5.94
CA GLN A 67 -22.09 4.51 6.35
C GLN A 67 -20.97 4.89 7.37
N GLY A 68 -20.99 6.12 7.87
CA GLY A 68 -20.01 6.60 8.86
C GLY A 68 -20.14 5.91 10.21
N PRO A 69 -21.34 5.76 10.78
CA PRO A 69 -21.53 5.04 12.04
C PRO A 69 -21.04 3.59 11.98
N GLU A 70 -21.33 2.85 10.90
CA GLU A 70 -20.91 1.48 10.69
C GLU A 70 -19.40 1.37 10.53
N LEU A 71 -18.80 2.31 9.78
CA LEU A 71 -17.35 2.39 9.62
C LEU A 71 -16.67 2.67 10.98
N ILE A 72 -17.19 3.59 11.77
CA ILE A 72 -16.65 3.88 13.09
C ILE A 72 -16.75 2.66 14.02
N ALA A 73 -17.89 1.98 14.03
CA ALA A 73 -18.08 0.76 14.84
C ALA A 73 -17.05 -0.33 14.42
N TYR A 74 -16.82 -0.51 13.13
CA TYR A 74 -15.81 -1.42 12.62
C TYR A 74 -14.39 -1.01 13.05
N LEU A 75 -14.02 0.27 12.89
CA LEU A 75 -12.70 0.77 13.27
C LEU A 75 -12.46 0.66 14.79
N ASP A 76 -13.48 0.91 15.61
CA ASP A 76 -13.40 0.73 17.07
C ASP A 76 -13.22 -0.74 17.46
N HIS A 77 -13.77 -1.66 16.68
CA HIS A 77 -13.59 -3.10 16.89
C HIS A 77 -12.17 -3.57 16.55
N VAL A 78 -11.59 -3.07 15.44
CA VAL A 78 -10.26 -3.51 14.99
C VAL A 78 -9.11 -2.82 15.72
N TRP A 79 -9.36 -1.67 16.37
CA TRP A 79 -8.36 -0.96 17.17
C TRP A 79 -8.72 -0.96 18.66
N PRO A 80 -7.83 -1.49 19.53
CA PRO A 80 -8.12 -1.64 20.97
C PRO A 80 -8.39 -0.32 21.69
N GLN A 81 -7.96 0.81 21.12
CA GLN A 81 -8.08 2.15 21.73
C GLN A 81 -9.17 3.00 21.07
N SER A 82 -10.03 2.41 20.24
CA SER A 82 -11.01 3.11 19.42
C SER A 82 -10.39 4.02 18.34
N PHE A 83 -11.19 4.42 17.36
CA PHE A 83 -10.73 5.33 16.33
C PHE A 83 -10.71 6.78 16.84
N TYR A 84 -9.56 7.43 16.69
CA TYR A 84 -9.37 8.86 16.99
C TYR A 84 -9.27 9.69 15.71
N ASP A 85 -9.47 11.01 15.87
CA ASP A 85 -9.19 11.98 14.81
C ASP A 85 -7.76 11.81 14.31
N SER A 86 -7.58 11.55 13.02
CA SER A 86 -6.26 11.26 12.46
C SER A 86 -6.12 11.68 11.00
N GLU A 87 -4.89 11.89 10.57
CA GLU A 87 -4.57 11.97 9.16
C GLU A 87 -4.79 10.61 8.49
N LEU A 88 -5.18 10.61 7.22
CA LEU A 88 -5.26 9.38 6.45
C LEU A 88 -3.87 8.78 6.32
N SER A 89 -3.72 7.58 6.81
CA SER A 89 -2.54 6.74 6.59
C SER A 89 -2.90 5.55 5.70
N PHE A 90 -1.91 4.89 5.13
CA PHE A 90 -2.17 3.68 4.35
C PHE A 90 -2.78 2.56 5.21
N ILE A 91 -2.46 2.50 6.51
CA ILE A 91 -3.09 1.54 7.45
C ILE A 91 -4.56 1.85 7.66
N LEU A 92 -4.94 3.13 7.84
CA LEU A 92 -6.35 3.49 7.94
C LEU A 92 -7.11 3.15 6.66
N LEU A 93 -6.54 3.46 5.50
CA LEU A 93 -7.13 3.12 4.21
C LEU A 93 -7.27 1.60 4.03
N TYR A 94 -6.27 0.82 4.46
CA TYR A 94 -6.36 -0.64 4.47
C TYR A 94 -7.55 -1.14 5.30
N GLN A 95 -7.76 -0.60 6.50
CA GLN A 95 -8.92 -0.97 7.34
C GLN A 95 -10.25 -0.58 6.67
N VAL A 96 -10.30 0.55 5.99
CA VAL A 96 -11.49 0.95 5.22
C VAL A 96 -11.75 0.00 4.04
N PHE A 97 -10.71 -0.56 3.43
CA PHE A 97 -10.88 -1.57 2.38
C PHE A 97 -11.43 -2.89 2.95
N CYS A 98 -10.91 -3.34 4.11
CA CYS A 98 -11.46 -4.50 4.80
C CYS A 98 -12.95 -4.28 5.20
N PHE A 99 -13.29 -3.09 5.64
CA PHE A 99 -14.69 -2.71 5.88
C PHE A 99 -15.51 -2.78 4.58
N ALA A 100 -15.01 -2.21 3.48
CA ALA A 100 -15.72 -2.20 2.20
C ALA A 100 -15.96 -3.60 1.64
N GLU A 101 -15.05 -4.54 1.87
CA GLU A 101 -15.21 -5.96 1.50
C GLU A 101 -16.34 -6.63 2.28
N GLN A 102 -16.47 -6.32 3.58
CA GLN A 102 -17.48 -6.94 4.45
C GLN A 102 -18.88 -6.32 4.32
N PHE A 103 -18.96 -5.05 3.98
CA PHE A 103 -20.20 -4.25 4.05
C PHE A 103 -20.63 -3.64 2.71
N ASP A 104 -20.29 -4.28 1.60
CA ASP A 104 -20.63 -3.82 0.24
C ASP A 104 -20.24 -2.34 -0.01
N GLY A 105 -19.07 -1.95 0.47
CA GLY A 105 -18.56 -0.59 0.37
C GLY A 105 -17.82 -0.25 -0.93
N ALA A 106 -17.71 -1.20 -1.87
CA ALA A 106 -17.05 -1.02 -3.16
C ALA A 106 -18.03 -0.71 -4.29
N LYS A 107 -17.60 0.13 -5.25
CA LYS A 107 -18.37 0.42 -6.49
C LYS A 107 -18.34 -0.75 -7.46
N ASP A 108 -17.20 -1.43 -7.53
CA ASP A 108 -16.94 -2.62 -8.32
C ASP A 108 -16.47 -3.71 -7.35
N ALA A 109 -17.40 -4.60 -6.99
CA ALA A 109 -17.16 -5.63 -5.99
C ALA A 109 -16.16 -6.68 -6.48
N GLU A 110 -16.19 -7.05 -7.77
CA GLU A 110 -15.27 -8.04 -8.35
C GLU A 110 -13.84 -7.52 -8.33
N LYS A 111 -13.64 -6.31 -8.80
CA LYS A 111 -12.33 -5.63 -8.74
C LYS A 111 -11.84 -5.42 -7.30
N HIS A 112 -12.77 -5.14 -6.37
CA HIS A 112 -12.42 -5.00 -4.96
C HIS A 112 -11.97 -6.33 -4.37
N HIS A 113 -12.69 -7.38 -4.67
CA HIS A 113 -12.34 -8.73 -4.25
C HIS A 113 -10.96 -9.15 -4.81
N GLU A 114 -10.72 -8.95 -6.11
CA GLU A 114 -9.41 -9.18 -6.73
C GLU A 114 -8.28 -8.42 -6.02
N PHE A 115 -8.51 -7.14 -5.68
CA PHE A 115 -7.55 -6.33 -4.94
C PHE A 115 -7.29 -6.89 -3.53
N MET A 116 -8.34 -7.33 -2.83
CA MET A 116 -8.25 -7.86 -1.46
C MET A 116 -7.73 -9.30 -1.40
N THR A 117 -7.74 -10.06 -2.50
CA THR A 117 -7.15 -11.41 -2.57
C THR A 117 -5.63 -11.41 -2.71
N ASP A 118 -5.00 -10.25 -2.98
CA ASP A 118 -3.55 -10.16 -2.95
C ASP A 118 -3.00 -10.61 -1.59
N PRO A 119 -1.94 -11.44 -1.54
CA PRO A 119 -1.37 -11.93 -0.28
C PRO A 119 -1.05 -10.82 0.71
N LEU A 120 -0.60 -9.65 0.22
CA LEU A 120 -0.28 -8.50 1.05
C LEU A 120 -1.52 -7.90 1.72
N MET A 121 -2.69 -7.98 1.07
CA MET A 121 -3.96 -7.44 1.55
C MET A 121 -4.73 -8.41 2.46
N ASN A 122 -4.27 -9.65 2.60
CA ASN A 122 -4.95 -10.66 3.39
C ASN A 122 -4.99 -10.28 4.89
N SER A 123 -6.20 -10.09 5.41
CA SER A 123 -6.44 -9.68 6.79
C SER A 123 -6.05 -10.75 7.83
N ALA A 124 -6.05 -12.03 7.46
CA ALA A 124 -5.60 -13.12 8.32
C ALA A 124 -4.09 -13.09 8.58
N ASN A 125 -3.31 -12.45 7.70
CA ASN A 125 -1.88 -12.25 7.86
C ASN A 125 -1.59 -10.76 8.02
N PRO A 126 -1.10 -10.29 9.18
CA PRO A 126 -0.91 -8.85 9.42
C PRO A 126 0.32 -8.27 8.70
N TYR A 127 0.49 -8.61 7.40
CA TYR A 127 1.63 -8.14 6.60
C TYR A 127 1.72 -6.62 6.53
N MET A 128 0.58 -5.94 6.38
CA MET A 128 0.53 -4.48 6.37
C MET A 128 1.07 -3.86 7.67
N ASP A 129 0.72 -4.41 8.82
CA ASP A 129 1.24 -3.92 10.11
C ASP A 129 2.72 -4.26 10.30
N LYS A 130 3.15 -5.44 9.89
CA LYS A 130 4.56 -5.85 9.93
C LYS A 130 5.43 -4.96 9.03
N LEU A 131 4.98 -4.66 7.81
CA LEU A 131 5.67 -3.74 6.89
C LEU A 131 5.75 -2.33 7.47
N ARG A 132 4.64 -1.83 8.06
CA ARG A 132 4.63 -0.53 8.74
C ARG A 132 5.64 -0.47 9.88
N LYS A 133 5.67 -1.49 10.74
CA LYS A 133 6.60 -1.57 11.87
C LYS A 133 8.05 -1.59 11.39
N LEU A 134 8.38 -2.46 10.42
CA LEU A 134 9.73 -2.56 9.90
C LEU A 134 10.15 -1.26 9.20
N ARG A 135 9.27 -0.66 8.38
CA ARG A 135 9.54 0.63 7.72
C ARG A 135 9.80 1.75 8.75
N ASN A 136 8.98 1.81 9.82
CA ASN A 136 9.15 2.84 10.84
C ASN A 136 10.50 2.67 11.56
N ASN A 137 10.87 1.45 11.92
CA ASN A 137 12.17 1.18 12.53
C ASN A 137 13.31 1.56 11.58
N THR A 138 13.19 1.22 10.29
CA THR A 138 14.19 1.59 9.27
C THR A 138 14.34 3.10 9.11
N ALA A 139 13.25 3.86 9.26
CA ALA A 139 13.25 5.32 9.08
C ALA A 139 13.74 6.10 10.33
N HIS A 140 13.58 5.51 11.52
CA HIS A 140 13.85 6.20 12.80
C HIS A 140 14.99 5.59 13.62
N GLU A 141 15.43 4.39 13.28
CA GLU A 141 16.51 3.68 13.97
C GLU A 141 17.63 3.37 12.98
N ILE A 142 18.87 3.36 13.47
CA ILE A 142 20.02 2.89 12.68
C ILE A 142 20.04 1.38 12.72
N ILE A 143 19.28 0.74 11.82
CA ILE A 143 19.26 -0.71 11.69
C ILE A 143 19.88 -1.14 10.36
N ASN A 144 20.63 -2.23 10.41
CA ASN A 144 21.08 -2.88 9.18
C ASN A 144 19.93 -3.71 8.60
N VAL A 145 19.34 -3.21 7.50
CA VAL A 145 18.25 -3.89 6.80
C VAL A 145 18.84 -4.78 5.72
N THR A 146 18.68 -6.08 5.89
CA THR A 146 19.04 -7.11 4.91
C THR A 146 17.76 -7.81 4.41
N GLU A 147 17.89 -8.57 3.34
CA GLU A 147 16.81 -9.43 2.85
C GLU A 147 16.31 -10.40 3.94
N GLU A 148 17.24 -11.03 4.66
CA GLU A 148 16.92 -11.90 5.79
C GLU A 148 16.16 -11.16 6.89
N THR A 149 16.55 -9.92 7.21
CA THR A 149 15.85 -9.07 8.19
C THR A 149 14.40 -8.80 7.74
N ILE A 150 14.19 -8.49 6.46
CA ILE A 150 12.87 -8.26 5.90
C ILE A 150 12.03 -9.54 6.03
N GLN A 151 12.53 -10.66 5.54
CA GLN A 151 11.83 -11.94 5.59
C GLN A 151 11.52 -12.38 7.02
N LYS A 152 12.47 -12.30 7.94
CA LYS A 152 12.27 -12.67 9.35
C LYS A 152 11.22 -11.81 10.04
N ARG A 153 11.20 -10.50 9.78
CA ARG A 153 10.28 -9.57 10.47
C ARG A 153 8.90 -9.48 9.82
N THR A 154 8.82 -9.68 8.52
CA THR A 154 7.54 -9.53 7.79
C THR A 154 6.94 -10.87 7.38
N GLY A 155 7.76 -11.91 7.15
CA GLY A 155 7.35 -13.16 6.53
C GLY A 155 7.34 -13.11 4.99
N LEU A 156 7.80 -12.00 4.40
CA LEU A 156 7.85 -11.77 2.95
C LEU A 156 9.27 -11.45 2.52
N THR A 157 9.66 -11.94 1.36
CA THR A 157 10.89 -11.50 0.68
C THR A 157 10.65 -10.13 0.00
N PRO A 158 11.72 -9.38 -0.35
CA PRO A 158 11.58 -8.20 -1.20
C PRO A 158 10.93 -8.49 -2.56
N ASP A 159 11.11 -9.69 -3.11
CA ASP A 159 10.47 -10.14 -4.34
C ASP A 159 8.97 -10.37 -4.18
N ASP A 160 8.53 -10.95 -3.06
CA ASP A 160 7.11 -11.11 -2.75
C ASP A 160 6.42 -9.74 -2.64
N ILE A 161 7.05 -8.80 -1.92
CA ILE A 161 6.55 -7.43 -1.77
C ILE A 161 6.42 -6.75 -3.15
N MET A 162 7.44 -6.83 -3.98
CA MET A 162 7.41 -6.24 -5.32
C MET A 162 6.38 -6.89 -6.23
N THR A 163 6.20 -8.20 -6.13
CA THR A 163 5.19 -8.94 -6.90
C THR A 163 3.79 -8.49 -6.53
N SER A 164 3.47 -8.39 -5.24
CA SER A 164 2.20 -7.84 -4.77
C SER A 164 1.99 -6.39 -5.22
N PHE A 165 3.00 -5.54 -5.14
CA PHE A 165 2.86 -4.15 -5.58
C PHE A 165 2.57 -4.02 -7.08
N TRP A 166 3.21 -4.82 -7.92
CA TRP A 166 2.90 -4.86 -9.35
C TRP A 166 1.50 -5.41 -9.61
N HIS A 167 1.07 -6.43 -8.87
CA HIS A 167 -0.26 -6.99 -8.96
C HIS A 167 -1.32 -5.96 -8.59
N LEU A 168 -1.23 -5.36 -7.39
CA LEU A 168 -2.18 -4.33 -6.93
C LEU A 168 -2.27 -3.14 -7.89
N LEU A 169 -1.13 -2.72 -8.46
CA LEU A 169 -1.12 -1.65 -9.46
C LEU A 169 -1.79 -2.10 -10.76
N SER A 170 -1.65 -3.37 -11.16
CA SER A 170 -2.30 -3.92 -12.36
C SER A 170 -3.81 -4.06 -12.18
N VAL A 171 -4.28 -4.43 -10.99
CA VAL A 171 -5.71 -4.42 -10.66
C VAL A 171 -6.28 -2.99 -10.78
N LEU A 172 -5.51 -1.99 -10.34
CA LEU A 172 -5.95 -0.60 -10.39
C LEU A 172 -6.05 -0.05 -11.82
N TYR A 173 -5.04 -0.28 -12.67
CA TYR A 173 -4.89 0.36 -13.97
C TYR A 173 -5.01 -0.58 -15.18
N GLY A 174 -5.05 -1.88 -14.96
CA GLY A 174 -5.15 -2.87 -16.03
C GLY A 174 -3.85 -3.09 -16.84
N SER A 175 -4.02 -3.55 -18.07
CA SER A 175 -2.93 -4.00 -18.96
C SER A 175 -1.78 -2.99 -19.25
N PRO A 176 -1.96 -1.66 -19.21
CA PRO A 176 -0.86 -0.72 -19.44
C PRO A 176 0.31 -0.90 -18.46
N VAL A 177 0.04 -1.24 -17.20
CA VAL A 177 1.06 -1.45 -16.16
C VAL A 177 1.97 -2.63 -16.50
N ASN A 178 1.39 -3.72 -16.97
CA ASN A 178 2.15 -4.90 -17.37
C ASN A 178 3.07 -4.63 -18.56
N ARG A 179 2.63 -3.80 -19.53
CA ARG A 179 3.47 -3.38 -20.65
C ARG A 179 4.68 -2.55 -20.19
N GLN A 180 4.49 -1.63 -19.25
CA GLN A 180 5.58 -0.82 -18.69
C GLN A 180 6.59 -1.68 -17.93
N ARG A 181 6.11 -2.62 -17.11
CA ARG A 181 6.96 -3.59 -16.41
C ARG A 181 7.80 -4.43 -17.40
N MET A 182 7.18 -4.91 -18.46
CA MET A 182 7.87 -5.71 -19.47
C MET A 182 8.86 -4.89 -20.29
N ALA A 183 8.54 -3.64 -20.64
CA ALA A 183 9.45 -2.74 -21.34
C ALA A 183 10.72 -2.47 -20.52
N TYR A 184 10.58 -2.23 -19.21
CA TYR A 184 11.71 -2.05 -18.30
C TYR A 184 12.60 -3.30 -18.20
N LYS A 185 12.00 -4.50 -18.08
CA LYS A 185 12.77 -5.75 -18.06
C LYS A 185 13.57 -5.94 -19.36
N ARG A 186 12.96 -5.68 -20.52
CA ARG A 186 13.62 -5.78 -21.81
C ARG A 186 14.78 -4.78 -21.94
N LEU A 187 14.57 -3.54 -21.49
CA LEU A 187 15.63 -2.53 -21.50
C LEU A 187 16.83 -2.95 -20.64
N ASN A 188 16.59 -3.43 -19.44
CA ASN A 188 17.66 -3.90 -18.55
C ASN A 188 18.40 -5.11 -19.12
N GLN A 189 17.66 -6.05 -19.72
CA GLN A 189 18.27 -7.20 -20.39
C GLN A 189 19.15 -6.74 -21.55
N TRP A 190 18.65 -5.86 -22.41
CA TRP A 190 19.40 -5.32 -23.55
C TRP A 190 20.67 -4.59 -23.13
N ILE A 191 20.59 -3.76 -22.07
CA ILE A 191 21.76 -3.06 -21.49
C ILE A 191 22.79 -4.09 -20.99
N GLY A 192 22.35 -5.11 -20.25
CA GLY A 192 23.22 -6.18 -19.74
C GLY A 192 23.93 -6.94 -20.86
N GLU A 193 23.22 -7.33 -21.91
CA GLU A 193 23.75 -8.01 -23.07
C GLU A 193 24.75 -7.12 -23.83
N SER A 194 24.43 -5.84 -24.03
CA SER A 194 25.30 -4.87 -24.69
C SER A 194 26.60 -4.61 -23.94
N LEU A 195 26.59 -4.63 -22.61
CA LEU A 195 27.79 -4.49 -21.79
C LEU A 195 28.68 -5.74 -21.85
N LEU A 196 28.09 -6.93 -21.92
CA LEU A 196 28.84 -8.19 -21.99
C LEU A 196 29.46 -8.46 -23.36
N THR A 197 28.87 -7.92 -24.43
CA THR A 197 29.41 -8.06 -25.83
C THR A 197 30.53 -7.08 -26.13
N ASN A 198 30.77 -6.07 -25.29
CA ASN A 198 31.85 -5.08 -25.47
C ASN A 198 33.02 -5.27 -24.49
N LEU A 199 33.04 -6.39 -23.76
CA LEU A 199 34.17 -6.85 -22.93
C LEU A 199 34.86 -8.06 -23.60
#